data_32f6d4b9623ffee3f1072b60fa704199
#
_entry.id   32f6d4b9623ffee3f1072b60fa704199
#
_cell.length_a   1.000
_cell.length_b   1.000
_cell.length_c   1.000
_cell.angle_alpha   90.00
_cell.angle_beta   90.00
_cell.angle_gamma   90.00
#
_symmetry.space_group_name_H-M   'P 1'
#
loop_
_entity.id
_entity.type
_entity.pdbx_description
1 polymer ?
#
loop_
_entity_poly.entity_id
_entity_poly.type
_entity_poly.pdbx_seq_one_letter_code
_entity_poly.pdbx_strand_id
1 'polypeptide(L)'
;MNDIISPENLVYKKPTLMNDTPMHYCPGCSHGVVHKLVAEVIEEMGMGDKTVGVCPVGCAVFAYRYLDIDWQEAAHGRAPAVATGIKRLWPDRLVFTYQGDGDLACIGTCEAIHALNRGEHIAIIFINNAIYGMTGGQMAPTTLLGQKTATCPYGREADLHGYPLNITELASHLQGTCYVTRQSVETVASIKKAKKAIRKAFEASMQGKGSSLVEIVSTCNSGWKLSPVEANKWMEENMFKQYPKGDLKDTTNL
;
A
#
# COMPACT_ATOMS: atom_id res chain seq x y z
N MET A 1 -18.11 -6.74 38.82
CA MET A 1 -17.86 -7.32 37.48
C MET A 1 -18.17 -6.34 36.34
N ASN A 2 -18.81 -5.17 36.61
CA ASN A 2 -19.21 -4.18 35.60
C ASN A 2 -18.07 -3.16 35.26
N ASP A 3 -17.04 -3.03 36.08
CA ASP A 3 -16.00 -1.99 35.91
C ASP A 3 -14.95 -2.35 34.85
N ILE A 4 -14.88 -3.63 34.44
CA ILE A 4 -13.91 -4.08 33.43
C ILE A 4 -14.38 -3.74 32.00
N ILE A 5 -15.70 -3.58 31.80
CA ILE A 5 -16.32 -3.32 30.49
C ILE A 5 -16.84 -1.87 30.41
N SER A 6 -16.19 -0.94 31.10
CA SER A 6 -16.58 0.46 31.01
C SER A 6 -15.91 1.16 29.82
N PRO A 7 -16.54 2.19 29.21
CA PRO A 7 -15.98 2.90 28.06
C PRO A 7 -14.57 3.48 28.30
N GLU A 8 -14.27 3.87 29.54
CA GLU A 8 -12.95 4.38 29.93
C GLU A 8 -11.82 3.33 29.90
N ASN A 9 -12.19 2.04 29.99
CA ASN A 9 -11.26 0.92 29.91
C ASN A 9 -11.06 0.38 28.47
N LEU A 10 -11.62 1.07 27.48
CA LEU A 10 -11.52 0.68 26.07
C LEU A 10 -10.11 0.87 25.55
N VAL A 11 -9.38 -0.21 25.35
CA VAL A 11 -8.00 -0.19 24.83
C VAL A 11 -7.97 -0.08 23.30
N TYR A 12 -8.97 -0.66 22.63
CA TYR A 12 -9.09 -0.66 21.18
C TYR A 12 -10.54 -0.82 20.72
N LYS A 13 -10.93 -0.06 19.71
CA LYS A 13 -12.19 -0.20 19.00
C LYS A 13 -11.91 -0.38 17.51
N LYS A 14 -12.59 -1.33 16.86
CA LYS A 14 -12.57 -1.45 15.40
C LYS A 14 -13.06 -0.14 14.78
N PRO A 15 -12.37 0.41 13.76
CA PRO A 15 -12.85 1.59 13.05
C PRO A 15 -14.27 1.39 12.54
N THR A 16 -15.11 2.40 12.66
CA THR A 16 -16.51 2.34 12.20
C THR A 16 -16.61 2.24 10.68
N LEU A 17 -15.60 2.77 9.97
CA LEU A 17 -15.48 2.64 8.53
C LEU A 17 -15.17 1.22 8.04
N MET A 18 -14.74 0.32 8.92
CA MET A 18 -14.59 -1.10 8.58
C MET A 18 -15.90 -1.85 8.86
N ASN A 19 -16.55 -2.33 7.80
CA ASN A 19 -17.74 -3.17 7.94
C ASN A 19 -17.40 -4.60 8.42
N ASP A 20 -18.42 -5.47 8.54
CA ASP A 20 -18.26 -6.85 9.06
C ASP A 20 -18.06 -7.89 7.95
N THR A 21 -17.86 -7.47 6.72
CA THR A 21 -17.60 -8.38 5.60
C THR A 21 -16.29 -9.14 5.83
N PRO A 22 -16.30 -10.49 5.83
CA PRO A 22 -15.07 -11.27 5.94
C PRO A 22 -14.10 -10.94 4.81
N MET A 23 -12.87 -10.63 5.16
CA MET A 23 -11.84 -10.32 4.19
C MET A 23 -11.44 -11.57 3.41
N HIS A 24 -11.23 -11.44 2.09
CA HIS A 24 -10.78 -12.53 1.21
C HIS A 24 -9.25 -12.79 1.30
N TYR A 25 -8.52 -11.93 2.00
CA TYR A 25 -7.06 -12.07 2.12
C TYR A 25 -6.67 -13.36 2.83
N CYS A 26 -5.54 -13.94 2.43
CA CYS A 26 -4.99 -15.13 3.06
C CYS A 26 -4.73 -14.87 4.56
N PRO A 27 -5.00 -15.85 5.44
CA PRO A 27 -4.63 -15.74 6.86
C PRO A 27 -3.15 -15.40 7.03
N GLY A 28 -2.85 -14.37 7.80
CA GLY A 28 -1.48 -13.88 8.01
C GLY A 28 -0.93 -12.95 6.93
N CYS A 29 -1.73 -12.61 5.91
CA CYS A 29 -1.36 -11.59 4.92
C CYS A 29 -1.42 -10.18 5.52
N SER A 30 -0.47 -9.33 5.17
CA SER A 30 -0.37 -7.95 5.68
C SER A 30 -1.51 -7.03 5.22
N HIS A 31 -2.22 -7.35 4.13
CA HIS A 31 -3.31 -6.52 3.59
C HIS A 31 -4.36 -6.17 4.65
N GLY A 32 -4.79 -7.15 5.47
CA GLY A 32 -5.79 -6.90 6.51
C GLY A 32 -5.35 -5.85 7.54
N VAL A 33 -4.07 -5.87 7.93
CA VAL A 33 -3.48 -4.87 8.84
C VAL A 33 -3.46 -3.50 8.16
N VAL A 34 -3.01 -3.42 6.90
CA VAL A 34 -2.92 -2.13 6.18
C VAL A 34 -4.31 -1.52 5.95
N HIS A 35 -5.32 -2.32 5.57
CA HIS A 35 -6.71 -1.84 5.47
C HIS A 35 -7.22 -1.22 6.77
N LYS A 36 -6.94 -1.89 7.90
CA LYS A 36 -7.28 -1.35 9.21
C LYS A 36 -6.59 0.00 9.45
N LEU A 37 -5.31 0.14 9.14
CA LEU A 37 -4.59 1.40 9.31
C LEU A 37 -5.16 2.52 8.44
N VAL A 38 -5.51 2.22 7.19
CA VAL A 38 -6.17 3.17 6.29
C VAL A 38 -7.50 3.64 6.88
N ALA A 39 -8.35 2.71 7.32
CA ALA A 39 -9.63 3.03 7.95
C ALA A 39 -9.47 3.88 9.22
N GLU A 40 -8.54 3.50 10.12
CA GLU A 40 -8.25 4.26 11.33
C GLU A 40 -7.82 5.69 11.02
N VAL A 41 -6.95 5.88 10.03
CA VAL A 41 -6.46 7.21 9.65
C VAL A 41 -7.57 8.06 9.06
N ILE A 42 -8.38 7.53 8.15
CA ILE A 42 -9.51 8.25 7.55
C ILE A 42 -10.52 8.67 8.63
N GLU A 43 -10.87 7.77 9.56
CA GLU A 43 -11.78 8.04 10.66
C GLU A 43 -11.22 9.11 11.62
N GLU A 44 -9.96 9.01 12.02
CA GLU A 44 -9.30 9.98 12.88
C GLU A 44 -9.12 11.36 12.23
N MET A 45 -9.07 11.44 10.90
CA MET A 45 -9.07 12.69 10.14
C MET A 45 -10.48 13.27 9.93
N GLY A 46 -11.53 12.54 10.30
CA GLY A 46 -12.92 12.95 10.07
C GLY A 46 -13.28 13.02 8.58
N MET A 47 -12.64 12.20 7.73
CA MET A 47 -12.76 12.28 6.28
C MET A 47 -13.61 11.16 5.66
N GLY A 48 -14.34 10.36 6.43
CA GLY A 48 -15.13 9.22 5.92
C GLY A 48 -15.99 9.59 4.71
N ASP A 49 -16.87 10.57 4.85
CA ASP A 49 -17.80 11.03 3.81
C ASP A 49 -17.12 11.84 2.68
N LYS A 50 -15.83 12.12 2.81
CA LYS A 50 -15.04 12.94 1.86
C LYS A 50 -13.85 12.18 1.29
N THR A 51 -13.89 10.87 1.35
CA THR A 51 -12.79 10.02 0.86
C THR A 51 -13.23 9.20 -0.33
N VAL A 52 -12.41 9.18 -1.36
CA VAL A 52 -12.56 8.28 -2.52
C VAL A 52 -11.31 7.40 -2.61
N GLY A 53 -11.50 6.10 -2.41
CA GLY A 53 -10.48 5.09 -2.68
C GLY A 53 -10.53 4.64 -4.14
N VAL A 54 -9.38 4.41 -4.74
CA VAL A 54 -9.29 3.80 -6.07
C VAL A 54 -8.57 2.46 -5.95
N CYS A 55 -9.30 1.37 -6.21
CA CYS A 55 -8.75 0.01 -6.20
C CYS A 55 -8.67 -0.54 -7.63
N PRO A 56 -7.50 -1.03 -8.04
CA PRO A 56 -7.33 -1.70 -9.32
C PRO A 56 -7.37 -3.23 -9.17
N VAL A 57 -6.81 -3.94 -10.13
CA VAL A 57 -6.78 -5.41 -10.18
C VAL A 57 -5.65 -6.00 -9.32
N GLY A 58 -5.86 -7.17 -8.78
CA GLY A 58 -4.99 -7.92 -7.88
C GLY A 58 -5.63 -8.13 -6.50
N CYS A 59 -4.84 -8.47 -5.49
CA CYS A 59 -5.38 -8.70 -4.13
C CYS A 59 -6.15 -7.50 -3.57
N ALA A 60 -5.87 -6.30 -4.04
CA ALA A 60 -6.53 -5.06 -3.64
C ALA A 60 -7.93 -4.85 -4.25
N VAL A 61 -8.33 -5.63 -5.26
CA VAL A 61 -9.54 -5.38 -6.07
C VAL A 61 -10.82 -5.28 -5.23
N PHE A 62 -10.94 -6.07 -4.16
CA PHE A 62 -12.14 -6.08 -3.33
C PHE A 62 -12.07 -5.12 -2.13
N ALA A 63 -11.17 -4.14 -2.13
CA ALA A 63 -11.06 -3.14 -1.05
C ALA A 63 -12.39 -2.44 -0.76
N TYR A 64 -13.18 -2.16 -1.79
CA TYR A 64 -14.51 -1.55 -1.70
C TYR A 64 -15.52 -2.35 -0.87
N ARG A 65 -15.27 -3.64 -0.62
CA ARG A 65 -16.15 -4.48 0.22
C ARG A 65 -15.95 -4.30 1.71
N TYR A 66 -14.83 -3.72 2.13
CA TYR A 66 -14.37 -3.74 3.51
C TYR A 66 -14.41 -2.39 4.20
N LEU A 67 -14.31 -1.30 3.43
CA LEU A 67 -14.32 0.05 3.96
C LEU A 67 -15.54 0.82 3.44
N ASP A 68 -16.29 1.41 4.35
CA ASP A 68 -17.49 2.21 4.08
C ASP A 68 -17.09 3.65 3.73
N ILE A 69 -16.53 3.80 2.54
CA ILE A 69 -16.18 5.07 1.87
C ILE A 69 -16.55 4.95 0.39
N ASP A 70 -16.49 6.04 -0.35
CA ASP A 70 -16.65 5.98 -1.80
C ASP A 70 -15.50 5.24 -2.47
N TRP A 71 -15.80 4.36 -3.42
CA TRP A 71 -14.80 3.61 -4.17
C TRP A 71 -15.01 3.70 -5.67
N GLN A 72 -13.91 3.80 -6.40
CA GLN A 72 -13.88 3.60 -7.85
C GLN A 72 -12.94 2.44 -8.17
N GLU A 73 -13.46 1.41 -8.84
CA GLU A 73 -12.62 0.36 -9.41
C GLU A 73 -11.99 0.84 -10.72
N ALA A 74 -10.70 0.61 -10.88
CA ALA A 74 -9.96 0.96 -12.08
C ALA A 74 -9.46 -0.29 -12.81
N ALA A 75 -9.29 -0.21 -14.12
CA ALA A 75 -8.60 -1.24 -14.88
C ALA A 75 -7.16 -1.42 -14.34
N HIS A 76 -6.58 -2.61 -14.53
CA HIS A 76 -5.25 -2.98 -14.05
C HIS A 76 -4.19 -1.94 -14.43
N GLY A 77 -3.49 -1.41 -13.43
CA GLY A 77 -2.47 -0.38 -13.59
C GLY A 77 -2.98 1.05 -13.76
N ARG A 78 -4.29 1.27 -13.83
CA ARG A 78 -4.86 2.58 -14.18
C ARG A 78 -5.34 3.41 -12.99
N ALA A 79 -5.18 2.90 -11.76
CA ALA A 79 -5.64 3.60 -10.56
C ALA A 79 -5.06 5.02 -10.40
N PRO A 80 -3.77 5.31 -10.63
CA PRO A 80 -3.25 6.67 -10.52
C PRO A 80 -3.87 7.64 -11.54
N ALA A 81 -4.20 7.17 -12.75
CA ALA A 81 -4.86 7.99 -13.76
C ALA A 81 -6.31 8.30 -13.38
N VAL A 82 -7.05 7.30 -12.90
CA VAL A 82 -8.42 7.48 -12.41
C VAL A 82 -8.46 8.40 -11.20
N ALA A 83 -7.58 8.18 -10.22
CA ALA A 83 -7.44 9.03 -9.04
C ALA A 83 -7.11 10.49 -9.40
N THR A 84 -6.26 10.72 -10.40
CA THR A 84 -5.96 12.05 -10.95
C THR A 84 -7.23 12.74 -11.44
N GLY A 85 -8.05 12.05 -12.24
CA GLY A 85 -9.31 12.58 -12.74
C GLY A 85 -10.27 12.95 -11.62
N ILE A 86 -10.46 12.04 -10.65
CA ILE A 86 -11.35 12.26 -9.50
C ILE A 86 -10.86 13.46 -8.67
N LYS A 87 -9.58 13.51 -8.33
CA LYS A 87 -9.02 14.60 -7.51
C LYS A 87 -9.13 15.97 -8.16
N ARG A 88 -8.96 16.03 -9.47
CA ARG A 88 -9.12 17.30 -10.23
C ARG A 88 -10.56 17.80 -10.29
N LEU A 89 -11.53 16.88 -10.33
CA LEU A 89 -12.96 17.23 -10.30
C LEU A 89 -13.44 17.59 -8.90
N TRP A 90 -12.90 16.91 -7.86
CA TRP A 90 -13.27 17.11 -6.46
C TRP A 90 -12.02 17.39 -5.60
N PRO A 91 -11.48 18.61 -5.67
CA PRO A 91 -10.22 18.94 -5.00
C PRO A 91 -10.29 18.92 -3.46
N ASP A 92 -11.48 19.01 -2.88
CA ASP A 92 -11.76 18.94 -1.45
C ASP A 92 -11.85 17.51 -0.89
N ARG A 93 -11.81 16.49 -1.76
CA ARG A 93 -11.84 15.08 -1.35
C ARG A 93 -10.44 14.53 -1.07
N LEU A 94 -10.35 13.65 -0.09
CA LEU A 94 -9.20 12.78 0.05
C LEU A 94 -9.28 11.69 -1.02
N VAL A 95 -8.32 11.69 -1.93
CA VAL A 95 -8.25 10.66 -2.99
C VAL A 95 -6.96 9.87 -2.83
N PHE A 96 -7.09 8.56 -2.72
CA PHE A 96 -5.96 7.65 -2.62
C PHE A 96 -6.13 6.41 -3.50
N THR A 97 -5.01 5.81 -3.89
CA THR A 97 -5.00 4.49 -4.54
C THR A 97 -4.48 3.42 -3.58
N TYR A 98 -4.95 2.18 -3.73
CA TYR A 98 -4.47 1.04 -2.95
C TYR A 98 -4.07 -0.08 -3.90
N GLN A 99 -2.77 -0.27 -4.13
CA GLN A 99 -2.23 -1.05 -5.25
C GLN A 99 -1.17 -2.06 -4.80
N GLY A 100 -1.14 -3.25 -5.43
CA GLY A 100 -0.04 -4.20 -5.32
C GLY A 100 1.11 -3.90 -6.30
N ASP A 101 2.21 -4.62 -6.16
CA ASP A 101 3.41 -4.46 -6.97
C ASP A 101 3.23 -4.87 -8.44
N GLY A 102 2.50 -5.92 -8.70
CA GLY A 102 2.15 -6.30 -10.07
C GLY A 102 1.25 -5.29 -10.77
N ASP A 103 0.49 -4.52 -10.02
CA ASP A 103 -0.34 -3.44 -10.54
C ASP A 103 0.45 -2.14 -10.74
N LEU A 104 1.01 -1.59 -9.66
CA LEU A 104 1.70 -0.30 -9.69
C LEU A 104 3.04 -0.36 -10.44
N ALA A 105 3.87 -1.34 -10.10
CA ALA A 105 5.25 -1.41 -10.56
C ALA A 105 5.44 -2.24 -11.85
N CYS A 106 4.35 -2.77 -12.43
CA CYS A 106 4.37 -3.47 -13.71
C CYS A 106 3.51 -2.74 -14.73
N ILE A 107 2.23 -3.13 -14.84
CA ILE A 107 1.35 -2.60 -15.88
C ILE A 107 0.97 -1.12 -15.65
N GLY A 108 1.08 -0.62 -14.43
CA GLY A 108 0.76 0.77 -14.07
C GLY A 108 1.96 1.69 -13.89
N THR A 109 3.16 1.26 -14.26
CA THR A 109 4.38 2.07 -14.03
C THR A 109 4.29 3.45 -14.69
N CYS A 110 3.82 3.54 -15.92
CA CYS A 110 3.67 4.82 -16.62
C CYS A 110 2.69 5.75 -15.91
N GLU A 111 1.52 5.25 -15.54
CA GLU A 111 0.49 6.03 -14.85
C GLU A 111 0.98 6.52 -13.49
N ALA A 112 1.65 5.66 -12.74
CA ALA A 112 2.24 6.01 -11.45
C ALA A 112 3.31 7.10 -11.60
N ILE A 113 4.29 6.91 -12.48
CA ILE A 113 5.37 7.88 -12.71
C ILE A 113 4.81 9.23 -13.17
N HIS A 114 3.86 9.24 -14.12
CA HIS A 114 3.29 10.48 -14.61
C HIS A 114 2.43 11.20 -13.57
N ALA A 115 1.63 10.48 -12.77
CA ALA A 115 0.85 11.10 -11.70
C ALA A 115 1.76 11.69 -10.62
N LEU A 116 2.78 10.94 -10.19
CA LEU A 116 3.77 11.38 -9.20
C LEU A 116 4.59 12.56 -9.71
N ASN A 117 5.06 12.52 -10.97
CA ASN A 117 5.88 13.60 -11.54
C ASN A 117 5.09 14.90 -11.73
N ARG A 118 3.79 14.83 -12.05
CA ARG A 118 2.92 16.01 -12.14
C ARG A 118 2.56 16.61 -10.77
N GLY A 119 2.89 15.90 -9.67
CA GLY A 119 2.51 16.36 -8.34
C GLY A 119 1.01 16.33 -8.09
N GLU A 120 0.31 15.33 -8.66
CA GLU A 120 -1.13 15.19 -8.43
C GLU A 120 -1.40 15.02 -6.92
N HIS A 121 -2.38 15.73 -6.40
CA HIS A 121 -2.67 15.76 -4.96
C HIS A 121 -3.38 14.48 -4.52
N ILE A 122 -2.75 13.35 -4.77
CA ILE A 122 -3.21 12.01 -4.40
C ILE A 122 -2.19 11.31 -3.52
N ALA A 123 -2.65 10.37 -2.71
CA ALA A 123 -1.79 9.47 -1.96
C ALA A 123 -1.83 8.06 -2.57
N ILE A 124 -0.69 7.46 -2.79
CA ILE A 124 -0.57 6.08 -3.28
C ILE A 124 -0.15 5.18 -2.13
N ILE A 125 -1.01 4.23 -1.75
CA ILE A 125 -0.68 3.15 -0.82
C ILE A 125 -0.27 1.94 -1.64
N PHE A 126 0.99 1.59 -1.58
CA PHE A 126 1.62 0.58 -2.41
C PHE A 126 2.05 -0.63 -1.58
N ILE A 127 1.49 -1.80 -1.88
CA ILE A 127 1.81 -3.06 -1.20
C ILE A 127 2.82 -3.82 -2.04
N ASN A 128 4.04 -3.94 -1.54
CA ASN A 128 5.12 -4.67 -2.20
C ASN A 128 5.36 -6.00 -1.48
N ASN A 129 4.95 -7.09 -2.10
CA ASN A 129 5.18 -8.45 -1.62
C ASN A 129 6.05 -9.30 -2.57
N ALA A 130 6.70 -8.65 -3.53
CA ALA A 130 7.65 -9.25 -4.48
C ALA A 130 7.09 -10.42 -5.32
N ILE A 131 5.75 -10.45 -5.57
CA ILE A 131 5.12 -11.53 -6.33
C ILE A 131 3.70 -11.17 -6.76
N TYR A 132 3.20 -11.72 -7.87
CA TYR A 132 1.77 -11.69 -8.20
C TYR A 132 1.02 -12.69 -7.33
N GLY A 133 0.51 -12.24 -6.18
CA GLY A 133 -0.12 -13.14 -5.21
C GLY A 133 -1.45 -13.73 -5.68
N MET A 134 -2.35 -12.90 -6.24
CA MET A 134 -3.73 -13.30 -6.56
C MET A 134 -3.80 -14.37 -7.65
N THR A 135 -2.89 -14.33 -8.61
CA THR A 135 -2.94 -15.19 -9.82
C THR A 135 -2.11 -16.48 -9.67
N GLY A 136 -1.53 -16.72 -8.51
CA GLY A 136 -0.83 -17.99 -8.24
C GLY A 136 0.69 -17.89 -8.13
N GLY A 137 1.24 -16.70 -7.86
CA GLY A 137 2.63 -16.56 -7.49
C GLY A 137 3.61 -16.40 -8.65
N GLN A 138 3.24 -15.68 -9.71
CA GLN A 138 4.14 -15.34 -10.81
C GLN A 138 5.17 -14.30 -10.38
N MET A 139 6.27 -14.24 -11.11
CA MET A 139 7.33 -13.23 -10.92
C MET A 139 6.77 -11.82 -11.21
N ALA A 140 6.92 -10.93 -10.25
CA ALA A 140 6.62 -9.50 -10.37
C ALA A 140 7.91 -8.70 -10.70
N PRO A 141 7.81 -7.45 -11.16
CA PRO A 141 9.00 -6.61 -11.33
C PRO A 141 9.81 -6.43 -10.06
N THR A 142 9.17 -6.50 -8.90
CA THR A 142 9.76 -6.37 -7.56
C THR A 142 10.34 -7.65 -6.99
N THR A 143 10.16 -8.81 -7.65
CA THR A 143 10.71 -10.11 -7.20
C THR A 143 12.23 -10.02 -7.05
N LEU A 144 12.75 -10.53 -5.93
CA LEU A 144 14.19 -10.47 -5.62
C LEU A 144 15.02 -11.40 -6.49
N LEU A 145 16.30 -11.08 -6.66
CA LEU A 145 17.24 -12.03 -7.29
C LEU A 145 17.32 -13.32 -6.45
N GLY A 146 17.30 -14.45 -7.13
CA GLY A 146 17.25 -15.78 -6.52
C GLY A 146 15.89 -16.21 -5.96
N GLN A 147 14.90 -15.30 -5.86
CA GLN A 147 13.56 -15.66 -5.38
C GLN A 147 12.84 -16.54 -6.41
N LYS A 148 12.35 -17.69 -5.94
CA LYS A 148 11.58 -18.65 -6.76
C LYS A 148 10.12 -18.24 -6.83
N THR A 149 9.54 -18.34 -8.01
CA THR A 149 8.12 -18.04 -8.30
C THR A 149 7.54 -19.06 -9.26
N ALA A 150 6.23 -19.03 -9.48
CA ALA A 150 5.57 -19.96 -10.39
C ALA A 150 6.09 -19.86 -11.85
N THR A 151 6.48 -18.67 -12.29
CA THR A 151 7.04 -18.42 -13.64
C THR A 151 8.57 -18.36 -13.65
N CYS A 152 9.22 -18.50 -12.51
CA CYS A 152 10.68 -18.52 -12.35
C CYS A 152 11.08 -19.56 -11.30
N PRO A 153 10.92 -20.87 -11.59
CA PRO A 153 11.05 -21.94 -10.58
C PRO A 153 12.49 -22.16 -10.08
N TYR A 154 13.48 -21.72 -10.85
CA TYR A 154 14.91 -21.82 -10.46
C TYR A 154 15.40 -20.59 -9.70
N GLY A 155 14.59 -19.53 -9.63
CA GLY A 155 14.94 -18.24 -9.05
C GLY A 155 15.19 -17.17 -10.11
N ARG A 156 14.96 -15.90 -9.76
CA ARG A 156 15.20 -14.76 -10.66
C ARG A 156 16.70 -14.57 -10.90
N GLU A 157 17.09 -14.54 -12.15
CA GLU A 157 18.46 -14.28 -12.61
C GLU A 157 18.53 -12.92 -13.31
N ALA A 158 19.57 -12.12 -13.01
CA ALA A 158 19.70 -10.77 -13.55
C ALA A 158 19.80 -10.74 -15.08
N ASP A 159 20.61 -11.63 -15.66
CA ASP A 159 20.85 -11.66 -17.10
C ASP A 159 19.62 -12.09 -17.91
N LEU A 160 18.75 -12.91 -17.33
CA LEU A 160 17.56 -13.42 -18.01
C LEU A 160 16.30 -12.59 -17.71
N HIS A 161 16.16 -12.12 -16.46
CA HIS A 161 14.91 -11.53 -15.96
C HIS A 161 15.06 -10.06 -15.55
N GLY A 162 16.28 -9.51 -15.64
CA GLY A 162 16.60 -8.17 -15.15
C GLY A 162 16.56 -8.05 -13.62
N TYR A 163 16.85 -6.86 -13.13
CA TYR A 163 16.93 -6.55 -11.71
C TYR A 163 15.56 -6.22 -11.10
N PRO A 164 15.39 -6.40 -9.78
CA PRO A 164 14.18 -5.94 -9.07
C PRO A 164 13.98 -4.43 -9.24
N LEU A 165 12.76 -4.03 -9.62
CA LEU A 165 12.41 -2.63 -9.79
C LEU A 165 12.16 -1.97 -8.44
N ASN A 166 12.87 -0.89 -8.15
CA ASN A 166 12.67 -0.06 -6.97
C ASN A 166 11.90 1.21 -7.34
N ILE A 167 10.59 1.08 -7.54
CA ILE A 167 9.69 2.17 -7.97
C ILE A 167 9.63 3.31 -6.95
N THR A 168 9.75 3.00 -5.66
CA THR A 168 9.69 4.00 -4.57
C THR A 168 10.93 4.88 -4.57
N GLU A 169 12.09 4.31 -4.88
CA GLU A 169 13.32 5.08 -5.04
C GLU A 169 13.25 5.99 -6.27
N LEU A 170 12.75 5.48 -7.39
CA LEU A 170 12.49 6.31 -8.58
C LEU A 170 11.55 7.46 -8.25
N ALA A 171 10.46 7.20 -7.52
CA ALA A 171 9.50 8.20 -7.11
C ALA A 171 10.12 9.30 -6.23
N SER A 172 11.11 8.99 -5.39
CA SER A 172 11.76 9.97 -4.52
C SER A 172 12.53 11.05 -5.28
N HIS A 173 12.98 10.75 -6.49
CA HIS A 173 13.68 11.70 -7.37
C HIS A 173 12.75 12.58 -8.20
N LEU A 174 11.46 12.30 -8.26
CA LEU A 174 10.49 13.09 -9.02
C LEU A 174 10.18 14.40 -8.29
N GLN A 175 10.15 15.53 -9.01
CA GLN A 175 9.91 16.85 -8.41
C GLN A 175 8.50 16.98 -7.84
N GLY A 176 7.51 16.36 -8.47
CA GLY A 176 6.10 16.43 -8.06
C GLY A 176 5.76 15.68 -6.77
N THR A 177 6.63 14.79 -6.27
CA THR A 177 6.40 14.09 -5.01
C THR A 177 6.82 14.95 -3.82
N CYS A 178 5.99 15.00 -2.78
CA CYS A 178 6.30 15.68 -1.52
C CYS A 178 6.66 14.73 -0.38
N TYR A 179 6.11 13.49 -0.40
CA TYR A 179 6.41 12.48 0.60
C TYR A 179 6.52 11.10 -0.04
N VAL A 180 7.67 10.47 0.12
CA VAL A 180 7.95 9.11 -0.37
C VAL A 180 8.61 8.32 0.74
N THR A 181 7.99 7.22 1.14
CA THR A 181 8.45 6.41 2.28
C THR A 181 8.25 4.93 2.05
N ARG A 182 9.07 4.13 2.71
CA ARG A 182 8.93 2.67 2.75
C ARG A 182 8.79 2.23 4.20
N GLN A 183 7.71 1.54 4.47
CA GLN A 183 7.35 1.04 5.79
C GLN A 183 7.04 -0.46 5.73
N SER A 184 6.63 -1.05 6.86
CA SER A 184 6.20 -2.44 6.98
C SER A 184 5.27 -2.59 8.17
N VAL A 185 4.67 -3.78 8.36
CA VAL A 185 3.68 -4.01 9.44
C VAL A 185 3.93 -5.31 10.22
N GLU A 186 5.17 -5.79 10.24
CA GLU A 186 5.57 -7.05 10.89
C GLU A 186 5.62 -6.98 12.41
N THR A 187 5.81 -5.78 12.96
CA THR A 187 5.88 -5.54 14.41
C THR A 187 4.95 -4.40 14.84
N VAL A 188 4.60 -4.37 16.12
CA VAL A 188 3.80 -3.26 16.68
C VAL A 188 4.45 -1.91 16.44
N ALA A 189 5.78 -1.81 16.53
CA ALA A 189 6.52 -0.58 16.26
C ALA A 189 6.41 -0.17 14.78
N SER A 190 6.52 -1.13 13.86
CA SER A 190 6.38 -0.91 12.43
C SER A 190 4.94 -0.52 12.05
N ILE A 191 3.94 -1.16 12.64
CA ILE A 191 2.51 -0.79 12.48
C ILE A 191 2.27 0.67 12.86
N LYS A 192 2.81 1.13 14.00
CA LYS A 192 2.69 2.54 14.43
C LYS A 192 3.37 3.50 13.47
N LYS A 193 4.53 3.13 12.90
CA LYS A 193 5.24 3.93 11.88
C LYS A 193 4.45 3.98 10.58
N ALA A 194 3.97 2.84 10.10
CA ALA A 194 3.15 2.75 8.90
C ALA A 194 1.87 3.61 9.01
N LYS A 195 1.18 3.56 10.16
CA LYS A 195 0.00 4.41 10.42
C LYS A 195 0.35 5.91 10.32
N LYS A 196 1.46 6.34 10.94
CA LYS A 196 1.91 7.73 10.85
C LYS A 196 2.26 8.14 9.42
N ALA A 197 2.88 7.25 8.65
CA ALA A 197 3.23 7.48 7.25
C ALA A 197 1.97 7.64 6.37
N ILE A 198 0.98 6.77 6.54
CA ILE A 198 -0.31 6.87 5.83
C ILE A 198 -1.01 8.19 6.17
N ARG A 199 -1.08 8.57 7.46
CA ARG A 199 -1.65 9.85 7.88
C ARG A 199 -0.94 11.02 7.21
N LYS A 200 0.38 11.06 7.27
CA LYS A 200 1.18 12.13 6.65
C LYS A 200 0.95 12.26 5.15
N ALA A 201 0.87 11.13 4.44
CA ALA A 201 0.57 11.10 3.01
C ALA A 201 -0.82 11.69 2.70
N PHE A 202 -1.83 11.34 3.50
CA PHE A 202 -3.19 11.84 3.36
C PHE A 202 -3.29 13.34 3.66
N GLU A 203 -2.66 13.80 4.74
CA GLU A 203 -2.58 15.22 5.09
C GLU A 203 -1.88 16.04 4.00
N ALA A 204 -0.75 15.56 3.47
CA ALA A 204 -0.02 16.21 2.38
C ALA A 204 -0.87 16.33 1.10
N SER A 205 -1.61 15.27 0.75
CA SER A 205 -2.56 15.28 -0.36
C SER A 205 -3.67 16.33 -0.17
N MET A 206 -4.25 16.39 1.04
CA MET A 206 -5.32 17.35 1.34
C MET A 206 -4.81 18.81 1.41
N GLN A 207 -3.56 19.01 1.78
CA GLN A 207 -2.91 20.32 1.82
C GLN A 207 -2.38 20.78 0.45
N GLY A 208 -2.53 19.97 -0.60
CA GLY A 208 -2.08 20.32 -1.94
C GLY A 208 -0.55 20.42 -2.10
N LYS A 209 0.22 19.69 -1.28
CA LYS A 209 1.70 19.77 -1.28
C LYS A 209 2.36 18.96 -2.39
N GLY A 210 1.60 18.18 -3.14
CA GLY A 210 2.07 17.28 -4.18
C GLY A 210 1.62 15.84 -3.97
N SER A 211 2.19 14.92 -4.73
CA SER A 211 1.87 13.49 -4.59
C SER A 211 2.66 12.82 -3.47
N SER A 212 2.05 11.80 -2.88
CA SER A 212 2.70 10.97 -1.85
C SER A 212 2.68 9.50 -2.23
N LEU A 213 3.76 8.77 -1.92
CA LEU A 213 3.87 7.32 -2.09
C LEU A 213 4.28 6.67 -0.77
N VAL A 214 3.43 5.81 -0.23
CA VAL A 214 3.71 4.98 0.95
C VAL A 214 3.80 3.54 0.50
N GLU A 215 5.01 3.04 0.36
CA GLU A 215 5.26 1.61 0.14
C GLU A 215 5.20 0.86 1.47
N ILE A 216 4.43 -0.22 1.50
CA ILE A 216 4.42 -1.19 2.59
C ILE A 216 5.04 -2.49 2.09
N VAL A 217 6.25 -2.77 2.53
CA VAL A 217 6.87 -4.09 2.32
C VAL A 217 6.06 -5.12 3.10
N SER A 218 5.57 -6.11 2.40
CA SER A 218 4.50 -7.02 2.84
C SER A 218 4.86 -8.46 2.60
N THR A 219 4.26 -9.36 3.36
CA THR A 219 4.33 -10.78 3.11
C THR A 219 3.30 -11.25 2.08
N CYS A 220 3.65 -12.29 1.32
CA CYS A 220 2.71 -13.12 0.57
C CYS A 220 2.93 -14.58 0.94
N ASN A 221 2.53 -14.96 2.16
CA ASN A 221 2.78 -16.29 2.71
C ASN A 221 2.27 -17.42 1.79
N SER A 222 1.09 -17.29 1.20
CA SER A 222 0.56 -18.28 0.24
C SER A 222 1.37 -18.33 -1.05
N GLY A 223 1.72 -17.18 -1.65
CA GLY A 223 2.51 -17.10 -2.88
C GLY A 223 3.95 -17.59 -2.68
N TRP A 224 4.52 -17.36 -1.51
CA TRP A 224 5.87 -17.83 -1.15
C TRP A 224 5.88 -19.27 -0.60
N LYS A 225 4.71 -19.88 -0.36
CA LYS A 225 4.55 -21.21 0.23
C LYS A 225 5.21 -21.34 1.61
N LEU A 226 5.06 -20.31 2.43
CA LEU A 226 5.58 -20.22 3.80
C LEU A 226 4.41 -20.05 4.78
N SER A 227 4.61 -20.47 6.03
CA SER A 227 3.70 -20.08 7.10
C SER A 227 3.79 -18.56 7.35
N PRO A 228 2.78 -17.92 7.97
CA PRO A 228 2.83 -16.49 8.27
C PRO A 228 4.07 -16.05 9.07
N VAL A 229 4.52 -16.87 10.01
CA VAL A 229 5.70 -16.60 10.84
C VAL A 229 6.99 -16.69 10.01
N GLU A 230 7.13 -17.74 9.21
CA GLU A 230 8.27 -17.90 8.31
C GLU A 230 8.32 -16.81 7.23
N ALA A 231 7.15 -16.41 6.73
CA ALA A 231 7.05 -15.33 5.74
C ALA A 231 7.54 -13.99 6.31
N ASN A 232 7.18 -13.65 7.55
CA ASN A 232 7.71 -12.45 8.23
C ASN A 232 9.24 -12.52 8.37
N LYS A 233 9.77 -13.64 8.83
CA LYS A 233 11.21 -13.83 8.97
C LYS A 233 11.93 -13.73 7.63
N TRP A 234 11.41 -14.38 6.60
CA TRP A 234 11.96 -14.31 5.24
C TRP A 234 11.95 -12.87 4.69
N MET A 235 10.86 -12.13 4.91
CA MET A 235 10.76 -10.72 4.53
C MET A 235 11.84 -9.87 5.21
N GLU A 236 12.03 -10.03 6.51
CA GLU A 236 13.07 -9.31 7.27
C GLU A 236 14.48 -9.63 6.77
N GLU A 237 14.77 -10.91 6.54
CA GLU A 237 16.09 -11.38 6.12
C GLU A 237 16.43 -11.04 4.66
N ASN A 238 15.43 -10.93 3.77
CA ASN A 238 15.64 -10.79 2.33
C ASN A 238 15.10 -9.48 1.78
N MET A 239 13.81 -9.17 1.99
CA MET A 239 13.21 -7.99 1.36
C MET A 239 13.75 -6.68 1.91
N PHE A 240 14.04 -6.59 3.22
CA PHE A 240 14.59 -5.34 3.79
C PHE A 240 16.01 -5.01 3.32
N LYS A 241 16.73 -5.99 2.76
CA LYS A 241 18.03 -5.73 2.11
C LYS A 241 17.85 -5.05 0.74
N GLN A 242 16.85 -5.48 -0.03
CA GLN A 242 16.52 -4.93 -1.33
C GLN A 242 15.69 -3.64 -1.22
N TYR A 243 14.81 -3.60 -0.24
CA TYR A 243 13.85 -2.55 0.03
C TYR A 243 13.99 -2.05 1.47
N PRO A 244 15.07 -1.29 1.79
CA PRO A 244 15.30 -0.79 3.15
C PRO A 244 14.22 0.20 3.58
N LYS A 245 13.76 0.07 4.84
CA LYS A 245 12.70 0.93 5.42
C LYS A 245 13.22 2.33 5.74
N GLY A 246 12.38 3.33 5.56
CA GLY A 246 12.66 4.71 5.91
C GLY A 246 11.97 5.72 5.00
N ASP A 247 12.11 6.98 5.32
CA ASP A 247 11.68 8.07 4.45
C ASP A 247 12.75 8.33 3.40
N LEU A 248 12.36 8.26 2.10
CA LEU A 248 13.24 8.52 0.98
C LEU A 248 13.15 9.99 0.54
N LYS A 249 11.99 10.60 0.73
CA LYS A 249 11.77 12.03 0.50
C LYS A 249 10.71 12.55 1.45
N ASP A 250 10.97 13.72 2.03
CA ASP A 250 10.02 14.41 2.88
C ASP A 250 10.22 15.93 2.75
N THR A 251 9.36 16.55 1.97
CA THR A 251 9.31 18.00 1.77
C THR A 251 7.99 18.59 2.27
N THR A 252 7.26 17.87 3.09
CA THR A 252 5.93 18.30 3.57
C THR A 252 5.96 19.51 4.50
N ASN A 253 7.12 19.83 5.06
CA ASN A 253 7.31 20.99 5.94
C ASN A 253 7.91 22.23 5.24
N LEU A 254 8.09 22.17 3.92
CA LEU A 254 8.58 23.26 3.09
C LEU A 254 7.45 24.14 2.55
#